data_04bde6df8ee633f644a3e3f64a653099
#
_entry.id   04bde6df8ee633f644a3e3f64a653099
#
_cell.length_a   1.000
_cell.length_b   1.000
_cell.length_c   1.000
_cell.angle_alpha   90.00
_cell.angle_beta   90.00
_cell.angle_gamma   90.00
#
_symmetry.space_group_name_H-M   'P 1'
#
loop_
_entity.id
_entity.type
_entity.pdbx_description
1 polymer ?
#
loop_
_entity_poly.entity_id
_entity_poly.type
_entity_poly.pdbx_seq_one_letter_code
_entity_poly.pdbx_strand_id
1 'polypeptide(L)'
;MKFSVKLIAAALCAAMLCVPALAAASATGAGAYVPNPQYTVISGTVAHQKDGGLLMSTSTGESTEDYILWTEGVMILDAVSGEPVDAKSIKDGSTVYAWLGAQTAMTMSLPPQVTPELLLVNVPADYKVPQYDVIVRSDGLTGLGISNRSGMSVTLSDGMVYQVWQDAQVKPYLTRNRVTYQDLLPGTRVLVWTDDKGQASKVIVFPYEYKGSISLDGYGRLYVNSGAVAEPSTLRRPYKDERLYVPIRAVAEAAGYSVSWDKEFGVTVKDGGEMVFQICPDTDLAHGPAAADRQSLSSPCLIANGVTYLEAGDLAHLLGMFYGG
;
A
#
# COMPACT_ATOMS: atom_id res chain seq x y z
N MET A 1 42.16 21.76 -53.93
CA MET A 1 41.56 20.72 -53.08
C MET A 1 40.63 21.38 -52.07
N LYS A 2 39.30 21.26 -52.27
CA LYS A 2 38.29 21.81 -51.38
C LYS A 2 37.64 20.66 -50.63
N PHE A 3 37.85 20.57 -49.32
CA PHE A 3 37.15 19.63 -48.45
C PHE A 3 35.81 20.23 -48.00
N SER A 4 34.74 19.62 -48.43
CA SER A 4 33.39 19.94 -47.97
C SER A 4 33.10 19.12 -46.74
N VAL A 5 32.93 19.78 -45.58
CA VAL A 5 32.45 19.19 -44.34
C VAL A 5 30.91 19.12 -44.42
N LYS A 6 30.35 17.94 -44.51
CA LYS A 6 28.91 17.73 -44.36
C LYS A 6 28.55 17.65 -42.87
N LEU A 7 27.84 18.66 -42.40
CA LEU A 7 27.21 18.65 -41.10
C LEU A 7 26.04 17.64 -41.13
N ILE A 8 26.13 16.58 -40.36
CA ILE A 8 24.99 15.69 -40.05
C ILE A 8 24.36 16.22 -38.79
N ALA A 9 23.18 16.83 -38.94
CA ALA A 9 22.33 17.20 -37.83
C ALA A 9 21.66 15.91 -37.30
N ALA A 10 22.11 15.44 -36.14
CA ALA A 10 21.42 14.38 -35.41
C ALA A 10 20.21 15.00 -34.72
N ALA A 11 19.02 14.68 -35.18
CA ALA A 11 17.76 15.02 -34.50
C ALA A 11 17.65 14.15 -33.26
N LEU A 12 17.78 14.79 -32.08
CA LEU A 12 17.49 14.20 -30.78
C LEU A 12 15.97 14.09 -30.66
N CYS A 13 15.39 12.93 -30.93
CA CYS A 13 14.03 12.60 -30.51
C CYS A 13 14.05 12.33 -29.00
N ALA A 14 13.79 13.37 -28.21
CA ALA A 14 13.40 13.21 -26.83
C ALA A 14 12.02 12.56 -26.80
N ALA A 15 11.95 11.25 -26.55
CA ALA A 15 10.73 10.56 -26.22
C ALA A 15 10.31 11.04 -24.81
N MET A 16 9.57 12.13 -24.74
CA MET A 16 8.76 12.46 -23.56
C MET A 16 7.74 11.32 -23.42
N LEU A 17 7.94 10.46 -22.45
CA LEU A 17 6.88 9.61 -21.90
C LEU A 17 5.80 10.53 -21.33
N CYS A 18 4.83 10.86 -22.18
CA CYS A 18 3.55 11.40 -21.72
C CYS A 18 2.86 10.31 -20.89
N VAL A 19 3.05 10.34 -19.59
CA VAL A 19 2.12 9.71 -18.66
C VAL A 19 0.78 10.43 -18.88
N PRO A 20 -0.29 9.76 -19.33
CA PRO A 20 -1.59 10.40 -19.36
C PRO A 20 -1.96 10.72 -17.93
N ALA A 21 -1.96 12.01 -17.58
CA ALA A 21 -2.61 12.49 -16.38
C ALA A 21 -4.08 12.14 -16.53
N LEU A 22 -4.51 11.01 -15.98
CA LEU A 22 -5.92 10.73 -15.78
C LEU A 22 -6.41 11.82 -14.84
N ALA A 23 -7.28 12.67 -15.34
CA ALA A 23 -7.93 13.72 -14.57
C ALA A 23 -8.57 13.04 -13.35
N ALA A 24 -7.98 13.20 -12.18
CA ALA A 24 -8.62 12.89 -10.92
C ALA A 24 -9.86 13.75 -10.86
N ALA A 25 -11.03 13.14 -10.93
CA ALA A 25 -12.28 13.79 -10.60
C ALA A 25 -12.10 14.35 -9.18
N SER A 26 -12.05 15.65 -9.07
CA SER A 26 -11.96 16.37 -7.81
C SER A 26 -13.20 16.05 -6.98
N ALA A 27 -13.09 15.06 -6.10
CA ALA A 27 -14.00 14.93 -4.97
C ALA A 27 -13.66 16.09 -4.03
N THR A 28 -14.42 17.16 -4.15
CA THR A 28 -14.37 18.29 -3.23
C THR A 28 -14.79 17.81 -1.84
N GLY A 29 -13.85 17.76 -0.89
CA GLY A 29 -14.20 17.66 0.53
C GLY A 29 -13.45 16.67 1.41
N ALA A 30 -12.56 15.84 0.89
CA ALA A 30 -11.66 15.04 1.74
C ALA A 30 -10.26 15.65 1.66
N GLY A 31 -9.57 15.82 2.77
CA GLY A 31 -8.14 16.16 2.78
C GLY A 31 -7.42 15.25 1.78
N ALA A 32 -6.65 15.83 0.87
CA ALA A 32 -5.94 15.05 -0.14
C ALA A 32 -4.99 14.09 0.58
N TYR A 33 -5.12 12.78 0.32
CA TYR A 33 -4.16 11.80 0.80
C TYR A 33 -2.76 12.20 0.33
N VAL A 34 -1.83 12.29 1.26
CA VAL A 34 -0.41 12.51 0.92
C VAL A 34 0.23 11.15 0.71
N PRO A 35 0.66 10.81 -0.51
CA PRO A 35 1.28 9.53 -0.79
C PRO A 35 2.52 9.29 0.07
N ASN A 36 2.59 8.10 0.66
CA ASN A 36 3.76 7.61 1.38
C ASN A 36 4.09 6.20 0.88
N PRO A 37 4.75 6.08 -0.29
CA PRO A 37 5.02 4.79 -0.91
C PRO A 37 5.80 3.88 0.02
N GLN A 38 5.26 2.69 0.28
CA GLN A 38 5.90 1.69 1.13
C GLN A 38 6.90 0.84 0.35
N TYR A 39 6.84 0.85 -0.97
CA TYR A 39 7.69 0.05 -1.83
C TYR A 39 8.27 0.86 -2.98
N THR A 40 9.49 0.48 -3.34
CA THR A 40 10.15 0.94 -4.56
C THR A 40 10.40 -0.26 -5.45
N VAL A 41 10.13 -0.14 -6.75
CA VAL A 41 10.40 -1.18 -7.73
C VAL A 41 11.69 -0.89 -8.49
N ILE A 42 12.54 -1.91 -8.59
CA ILE A 42 13.69 -1.92 -9.50
C ILE A 42 13.52 -3.05 -10.50
N SER A 43 14.08 -2.92 -11.69
CA SER A 43 13.99 -3.94 -12.72
C SER A 43 15.30 -4.07 -13.49
N GLY A 44 15.58 -5.28 -13.96
CA GLY A 44 16.80 -5.55 -14.71
C GLY A 44 16.84 -6.99 -15.20
N THR A 45 17.92 -7.33 -15.89
CA THR A 45 18.22 -8.71 -16.27
C THR A 45 19.01 -9.39 -15.16
N VAL A 46 18.76 -10.67 -14.95
CA VAL A 46 19.41 -11.42 -13.85
C VAL A 46 20.33 -12.52 -14.36
N ALA A 47 21.36 -12.84 -13.55
CA ALA A 47 22.22 -13.99 -13.70
C ALA A 47 22.52 -14.61 -12.34
N HIS A 48 22.50 -15.95 -12.25
CA HIS A 48 22.81 -16.66 -11.00
C HIS A 48 24.27 -16.45 -10.58
N GLN A 49 24.48 -16.21 -9.31
CA GLN A 49 25.80 -16.15 -8.71
C GLN A 49 26.18 -17.49 -8.04
N LYS A 50 27.48 -17.75 -7.88
CA LYS A 50 27.97 -18.99 -7.27
C LYS A 50 27.60 -19.16 -5.80
N ASP A 51 27.36 -18.05 -5.12
CA ASP A 51 26.97 -17.98 -3.70
C ASP A 51 25.46 -18.07 -3.46
N GLY A 52 24.66 -18.22 -4.54
CA GLY A 52 23.22 -18.42 -4.49
C GLY A 52 22.38 -17.14 -4.66
N GLY A 53 23.01 -15.98 -4.78
CA GLY A 53 22.35 -14.73 -5.12
C GLY A 53 22.04 -14.61 -6.62
N LEU A 54 21.24 -13.61 -6.99
CA LEU A 54 21.03 -13.20 -8.38
C LEU A 54 21.70 -11.84 -8.59
N LEU A 55 22.66 -11.76 -9.52
CA LEU A 55 23.14 -10.48 -10.00
C LEU A 55 22.09 -9.89 -10.93
N MET A 56 21.53 -8.77 -10.55
CA MET A 56 20.59 -8.01 -11.39
C MET A 56 21.31 -6.79 -11.96
N SER A 57 21.33 -6.68 -13.28
CA SER A 57 21.85 -5.50 -13.98
C SER A 57 20.68 -4.64 -14.43
N THR A 58 20.58 -3.44 -13.88
CA THR A 58 19.59 -2.43 -14.27
C THR A 58 20.18 -1.48 -15.29
N SER A 59 19.38 -1.01 -16.22
CA SER A 59 19.79 0.02 -17.19
C SER A 59 18.83 1.20 -17.08
N THR A 60 19.34 2.32 -16.59
CA THR A 60 18.59 3.57 -16.48
C THR A 60 19.26 4.63 -17.36
N GLY A 61 18.84 4.71 -18.62
CA GLY A 61 19.46 5.61 -19.58
C GLY A 61 20.92 5.22 -19.92
N GLU A 62 21.88 6.08 -19.59
CA GLU A 62 23.31 5.84 -19.89
C GLU A 62 24.06 5.13 -18.75
N SER A 63 23.43 4.91 -17.61
CA SER A 63 24.05 4.23 -16.46
C SER A 63 23.49 2.83 -16.27
N THR A 64 24.40 1.89 -15.97
CA THR A 64 24.06 0.53 -15.54
C THR A 64 24.42 0.42 -14.08
N GLU A 65 23.47 -0.02 -13.27
CA GLU A 65 23.67 -0.30 -11.86
C GLU A 65 23.42 -1.79 -11.63
N ASP A 66 24.32 -2.42 -10.89
CA ASP A 66 24.22 -3.82 -10.54
C ASP A 66 23.78 -3.97 -9.07
N TYR A 67 22.95 -4.97 -8.80
CA TYR A 67 22.51 -5.34 -7.46
C TYR A 67 22.67 -6.85 -7.27
N ILE A 68 23.04 -7.29 -6.08
CA ILE A 68 22.94 -8.70 -5.70
C ILE A 68 21.64 -8.88 -4.93
N LEU A 69 20.71 -9.65 -5.50
CA LEU A 69 19.43 -9.97 -4.89
C LEU A 69 19.54 -11.32 -4.17
N TRP A 70 19.27 -11.31 -2.86
CA TRP A 70 19.12 -12.54 -2.09
C TRP A 70 17.67 -13.01 -2.18
N THR A 71 17.47 -14.30 -2.47
CA THR A 71 16.13 -14.86 -2.73
C THR A 71 15.58 -15.70 -1.58
N GLU A 72 16.34 -15.89 -0.51
CA GLU A 72 15.89 -16.64 0.66
C GLU A 72 14.76 -15.87 1.38
N GLY A 73 13.61 -16.51 1.55
CA GLY A 73 12.42 -15.90 2.17
C GLY A 73 11.66 -14.92 1.27
N VAL A 74 12.09 -14.70 0.04
CA VAL A 74 11.46 -13.78 -0.90
C VAL A 74 10.22 -14.42 -1.55
N MET A 75 9.16 -13.66 -1.71
CA MET A 75 8.00 -14.05 -2.50
C MET A 75 8.35 -13.94 -3.99
N ILE A 76 8.39 -15.06 -4.70
CA ILE A 76 8.72 -15.08 -6.13
C ILE A 76 7.50 -15.56 -6.90
N LEU A 77 7.01 -14.73 -7.81
CA LEU A 77 5.82 -15.01 -8.60
C LEU A 77 6.11 -14.92 -10.11
N ASP A 78 5.41 -15.74 -10.86
CA ASP A 78 5.33 -15.61 -12.30
C ASP A 78 4.54 -14.34 -12.67
N ALA A 79 5.12 -13.52 -13.55
CA ALA A 79 4.58 -12.20 -13.88
C ALA A 79 3.16 -12.26 -14.48
N VAL A 80 2.87 -13.31 -15.25
CA VAL A 80 1.59 -13.42 -15.96
C VAL A 80 0.54 -14.13 -15.10
N SER A 81 0.87 -15.31 -14.58
CA SER A 81 -0.08 -16.12 -13.81
C SER A 81 -0.27 -15.62 -12.38
N GLY A 82 0.80 -15.04 -11.80
CA GLY A 82 0.87 -14.71 -10.38
C GLY A 82 1.04 -15.93 -9.48
N GLU A 83 1.39 -17.09 -10.03
CA GLU A 83 1.65 -18.29 -9.26
C GLU A 83 3.09 -18.29 -8.72
N PRO A 84 3.34 -18.91 -7.56
CA PRO A 84 4.67 -19.01 -6.99
C PRO A 84 5.67 -19.76 -7.91
N VAL A 85 6.91 -19.28 -7.91
CA VAL A 85 8.00 -19.82 -8.71
C VAL A 85 9.20 -20.13 -7.81
N ASP A 86 9.89 -21.23 -8.05
CA ASP A 86 11.14 -21.54 -7.36
C ASP A 86 12.28 -20.64 -7.90
N ALA A 87 13.07 -20.04 -7.02
CA ALA A 87 14.20 -19.18 -7.37
C ALA A 87 15.18 -19.87 -8.34
N LYS A 88 15.38 -21.18 -8.20
CA LYS A 88 16.27 -21.97 -9.07
C LYS A 88 15.78 -22.09 -10.51
N SER A 89 14.50 -21.83 -10.75
CA SER A 89 13.91 -21.89 -12.11
C SER A 89 14.03 -20.59 -12.88
N ILE A 90 14.51 -19.52 -12.24
CA ILE A 90 14.75 -18.23 -12.90
C ILE A 90 15.86 -18.41 -13.92
N LYS A 91 15.64 -17.96 -15.15
CA LYS A 91 16.62 -18.11 -16.23
C LYS A 91 17.56 -16.93 -16.28
N ASP A 92 18.86 -17.22 -16.45
CA ASP A 92 19.85 -16.18 -16.71
C ASP A 92 19.49 -15.37 -17.97
N GLY A 93 19.68 -14.06 -17.91
CA GLY A 93 19.31 -13.13 -18.96
C GLY A 93 17.82 -12.77 -19.01
N SER A 94 16.98 -13.35 -18.13
CA SER A 94 15.57 -12.94 -18.05
C SER A 94 15.41 -11.63 -17.29
N THR A 95 14.39 -10.85 -17.68
CA THR A 95 13.99 -9.65 -16.96
C THR A 95 13.20 -10.00 -15.71
N VAL A 96 13.50 -9.33 -14.60
CA VAL A 96 12.76 -9.42 -13.34
C VAL A 96 12.39 -8.03 -12.82
N TYR A 97 11.34 -7.96 -12.02
CA TYR A 97 10.98 -6.79 -11.23
C TYR A 97 11.10 -7.16 -9.76
N ALA A 98 11.75 -6.30 -8.98
CA ALA A 98 11.97 -6.49 -7.55
C ALA A 98 11.40 -5.33 -6.76
N TRP A 99 10.54 -5.60 -5.78
CA TRP A 99 10.00 -4.60 -4.87
C TRP A 99 10.78 -4.61 -3.58
N LEU A 100 11.30 -3.45 -3.22
CA LEU A 100 12.03 -3.17 -2.00
C LEU A 100 11.12 -2.38 -1.07
N GLY A 101 10.96 -2.83 0.16
CA GLY A 101 10.24 -2.06 1.19
C GLY A 101 11.01 -0.78 1.56
N ALA A 102 10.30 0.24 2.01
CA ALA A 102 10.89 1.53 2.40
C ALA A 102 11.98 1.41 3.49
N GLN A 103 11.95 0.35 4.29
CA GLN A 103 12.91 0.04 5.35
C GLN A 103 13.91 -1.07 4.96
N THR A 104 13.93 -1.49 3.70
CA THR A 104 14.81 -2.58 3.27
C THR A 104 16.28 -2.17 3.41
N ALA A 105 17.01 -2.92 4.23
CA ALA A 105 18.45 -2.71 4.40
C ALA A 105 19.20 -3.07 3.12
N MET A 106 20.12 -2.20 2.72
CA MET A 106 21.02 -2.42 1.59
C MET A 106 22.46 -2.26 2.04
N THR A 107 23.36 -3.14 1.59
CA THR A 107 24.77 -3.02 1.91
C THR A 107 25.42 -1.89 1.14
N MET A 108 26.48 -1.33 1.70
CA MET A 108 27.32 -0.31 1.03
C MET A 108 28.42 -0.91 0.15
N SER A 109 28.32 -2.22 -0.21
CA SER A 109 29.22 -2.89 -1.14
C SER A 109 28.97 -2.48 -2.60
N LEU A 110 29.88 -2.83 -3.49
CA LEU A 110 29.73 -2.71 -4.93
C LEU A 110 29.89 -4.09 -5.58
N PRO A 111 28.84 -4.67 -6.12
CA PRO A 111 27.43 -4.23 -6.12
C PRO A 111 26.80 -4.23 -4.73
N PRO A 112 25.81 -3.35 -4.46
CA PRO A 112 25.03 -3.43 -3.23
C PRO A 112 24.21 -4.72 -3.20
N GLN A 113 24.02 -5.25 -1.97
CA GLN A 113 23.28 -6.48 -1.72
C GLN A 113 21.97 -6.13 -1.03
N VAL A 114 20.88 -6.75 -1.46
CA VAL A 114 19.56 -6.47 -0.94
C VAL A 114 18.66 -7.72 -1.01
N THR A 115 17.75 -7.84 -0.06
CA THR A 115 16.69 -8.87 -0.09
C THR A 115 15.36 -8.17 -0.42
N PRO A 116 14.81 -8.36 -1.62
CA PRO A 116 13.51 -7.80 -1.96
C PRO A 116 12.39 -8.52 -1.22
N GLU A 117 11.23 -7.88 -1.08
CA GLU A 117 10.04 -8.55 -0.56
C GLU A 117 9.34 -9.41 -1.61
N LEU A 118 9.31 -8.92 -2.85
CA LEU A 118 8.65 -9.58 -3.97
C LEU A 118 9.55 -9.53 -5.21
N LEU A 119 9.61 -10.65 -5.93
CA LEU A 119 10.14 -10.74 -7.29
C LEU A 119 9.05 -11.19 -8.25
N LEU A 120 8.93 -10.51 -9.39
CA LEU A 120 8.22 -11.03 -10.55
C LEU A 120 9.20 -11.50 -11.60
N VAL A 121 9.01 -12.73 -12.05
CA VAL A 121 9.86 -13.42 -13.02
C VAL A 121 9.06 -13.86 -14.24
N ASN A 122 9.73 -14.37 -15.28
CA ASN A 122 9.10 -14.76 -16.55
C ASN A 122 8.34 -13.59 -17.20
N VAL A 123 8.90 -12.41 -17.13
CA VAL A 123 8.30 -11.18 -17.62
C VAL A 123 8.28 -11.19 -19.16
N PRO A 124 7.10 -11.09 -19.80
CA PRO A 124 7.00 -10.98 -21.26
C PRO A 124 7.58 -9.65 -21.78
N ALA A 125 7.88 -9.61 -23.07
CA ALA A 125 8.07 -8.33 -23.76
C ALA A 125 6.76 -7.50 -23.68
N ASP A 126 6.86 -6.18 -23.63
CA ASP A 126 5.75 -5.24 -23.53
C ASP A 126 4.83 -5.47 -22.31
N TYR A 127 5.44 -5.92 -21.21
CA TYR A 127 4.73 -6.21 -19.97
C TYR A 127 4.31 -4.94 -19.23
N LYS A 128 3.01 -4.86 -18.90
CA LYS A 128 2.49 -3.82 -18.01
C LYS A 128 2.72 -4.26 -16.57
N VAL A 129 3.64 -3.59 -15.90
CA VAL A 129 4.04 -3.92 -14.53
C VAL A 129 2.85 -3.74 -13.58
N PRO A 130 2.49 -4.76 -12.79
CA PRO A 130 1.48 -4.61 -11.76
C PRO A 130 1.99 -3.76 -10.60
N GLN A 131 1.09 -3.23 -9.80
CA GLN A 131 1.45 -2.47 -8.61
C GLN A 131 1.41 -3.37 -7.37
N TYR A 132 2.52 -3.43 -6.64
CA TYR A 132 2.61 -4.07 -5.32
C TYR A 132 2.69 -3.00 -4.25
N ASP A 133 1.72 -2.97 -3.34
CA ASP A 133 1.69 -1.97 -2.28
C ASP A 133 0.66 -2.34 -1.19
N VAL A 134 0.56 -1.49 -0.17
CA VAL A 134 -0.41 -1.60 0.93
C VAL A 134 -1.64 -0.77 0.61
N ILE A 135 -2.83 -1.34 0.84
CA ILE A 135 -4.09 -0.60 0.79
C ILE A 135 -4.15 0.32 2.02
N VAL A 136 -4.30 1.61 1.80
CA VAL A 136 -4.48 2.61 2.86
C VAL A 136 -5.92 3.04 3.03
N ARG A 137 -6.73 2.88 1.98
CA ARG A 137 -8.16 3.18 2.00
C ARG A 137 -8.91 2.24 1.07
N SER A 138 -10.11 1.85 1.48
CA SER A 138 -11.06 1.11 0.64
C SER A 138 -12.46 1.63 0.85
N ASP A 139 -13.17 1.86 -0.27
CA ASP A 139 -14.54 2.35 -0.29
C ASP A 139 -15.39 1.43 -1.17
N GLY A 140 -16.60 1.10 -0.72
CA GLY A 140 -17.53 0.30 -1.52
C GLY A 140 -17.95 1.01 -2.81
N LEU A 141 -17.97 0.29 -3.93
CA LEU A 141 -18.45 0.78 -5.21
C LEU A 141 -19.78 0.12 -5.58
N THR A 142 -20.74 0.93 -6.00
CA THR A 142 -21.98 0.44 -6.60
C THR A 142 -22.11 1.06 -7.98
N GLY A 143 -22.05 0.23 -9.02
CA GLY A 143 -22.30 0.66 -10.38
C GLY A 143 -23.81 0.82 -10.60
N LEU A 144 -24.28 2.04 -10.84
CA LEU A 144 -25.66 2.33 -11.25
C LEU A 144 -25.77 2.11 -12.75
N GLY A 145 -26.59 1.15 -13.19
CA GLY A 145 -26.82 0.85 -14.61
C GLY A 145 -27.58 -0.45 -14.84
N ILE A 146 -27.62 -0.91 -16.09
CA ILE A 146 -28.32 -2.13 -16.52
C ILE A 146 -27.81 -3.40 -15.82
N SER A 147 -26.62 -3.37 -15.26
CA SER A 147 -26.09 -4.43 -14.39
C SER A 147 -25.67 -3.79 -13.06
N ASN A 148 -26.33 -4.18 -11.97
CA ASN A 148 -25.88 -3.86 -10.63
C ASN A 148 -24.51 -4.52 -10.41
N ARG A 149 -23.41 -3.77 -10.57
CA ARG A 149 -22.06 -4.23 -10.27
C ARG A 149 -21.67 -3.72 -8.88
N SER A 150 -21.17 -4.61 -8.06
CA SER A 150 -20.54 -4.26 -6.79
C SER A 150 -19.02 -4.36 -6.92
N GLY A 151 -18.30 -3.59 -6.16
CA GLY A 151 -16.86 -3.59 -6.17
C GLY A 151 -16.28 -2.82 -4.99
N MET A 152 -14.99 -2.61 -5.03
CA MET A 152 -14.24 -1.83 -4.07
C MET A 152 -13.33 -0.85 -4.79
N SER A 153 -13.31 0.40 -4.35
CA SER A 153 -12.26 1.36 -4.70
C SER A 153 -11.17 1.27 -3.66
N VAL A 154 -9.97 0.92 -4.06
CA VAL A 154 -8.82 0.81 -3.16
C VAL A 154 -7.80 1.89 -3.48
N THR A 155 -7.34 2.60 -2.47
CA THR A 155 -6.22 3.54 -2.58
C THR A 155 -5.00 2.89 -1.97
N LEU A 156 -3.89 2.88 -2.69
CA LEU A 156 -2.62 2.33 -2.24
C LEU A 156 -1.76 3.40 -1.57
N SER A 157 -0.70 2.99 -0.87
CA SER A 157 0.17 3.91 -0.13
C SER A 157 0.90 4.92 -1.02
N ASP A 158 1.09 4.61 -2.29
CA ASP A 158 1.61 5.52 -3.31
C ASP A 158 0.59 6.55 -3.82
N GLY A 159 -0.67 6.47 -3.36
CA GLY A 159 -1.78 7.33 -3.76
C GLY A 159 -2.52 6.87 -5.01
N MET A 160 -2.10 5.78 -5.65
CA MET A 160 -2.82 5.22 -6.80
C MET A 160 -4.16 4.61 -6.35
N VAL A 161 -5.20 4.84 -7.17
CA VAL A 161 -6.55 4.35 -6.89
C VAL A 161 -6.96 3.32 -7.95
N TYR A 162 -7.39 2.15 -7.48
CA TYR A 162 -7.85 1.08 -8.34
C TYR A 162 -9.32 0.72 -8.05
N GLN A 163 -10.10 0.52 -9.12
CA GLN A 163 -11.43 -0.04 -9.02
C GLN A 163 -11.38 -1.55 -9.21
N VAL A 164 -11.73 -2.28 -8.18
CA VAL A 164 -11.78 -3.76 -8.18
C VAL A 164 -13.24 -4.18 -8.18
N TRP A 165 -13.74 -4.58 -9.32
CA TRP A 165 -15.12 -5.03 -9.48
C TRP A 165 -15.27 -6.50 -9.09
N GLN A 166 -16.50 -6.95 -8.82
CA GLN A 166 -16.81 -8.33 -8.42
C GLN A 166 -16.39 -9.40 -9.43
N ASP A 167 -16.17 -9.03 -10.68
CA ASP A 167 -15.69 -9.89 -11.75
C ASP A 167 -14.16 -9.91 -11.91
N ALA A 168 -13.44 -9.07 -11.16
CA ALA A 168 -11.99 -9.15 -11.09
C ALA A 168 -11.54 -10.47 -10.42
N GLN A 169 -10.42 -11.00 -10.90
CA GLN A 169 -9.85 -12.21 -10.31
C GLN A 169 -9.10 -11.85 -9.01
N VAL A 170 -9.72 -12.07 -7.86
CA VAL A 170 -9.07 -11.89 -6.55
C VAL A 170 -8.65 -13.26 -6.02
N LYS A 171 -7.35 -13.40 -5.71
CA LYS A 171 -6.74 -14.65 -5.23
C LYS A 171 -5.92 -14.40 -3.96
N PRO A 172 -5.90 -15.33 -3.00
CA PRO A 172 -4.96 -15.28 -1.89
C PRO A 172 -3.58 -15.78 -2.33
N TYR A 173 -2.52 -15.25 -1.73
CA TYR A 173 -1.17 -15.79 -1.85
C TYR A 173 -1.00 -17.00 -0.91
N LEU A 174 -0.67 -18.14 -1.50
CA LEU A 174 -0.33 -19.41 -0.79
C LEU A 174 -1.34 -19.93 0.25
N THR A 175 -2.55 -19.41 0.32
CA THR A 175 -3.57 -19.90 1.24
C THR A 175 -4.72 -20.56 0.48
N ARG A 176 -5.46 -21.45 1.19
CA ARG A 176 -6.67 -22.08 0.65
C ARG A 176 -7.95 -21.29 0.98
N ASN A 177 -7.81 -20.17 1.66
CA ASN A 177 -8.94 -19.32 2.01
C ASN A 177 -9.52 -18.68 0.74
N ARG A 178 -10.83 -18.60 0.69
CA ARG A 178 -11.48 -17.86 -0.37
C ARG A 178 -11.40 -16.37 -0.05
N VAL A 179 -10.78 -15.59 -0.93
CA VAL A 179 -10.74 -14.13 -0.87
C VAL A 179 -11.55 -13.55 -2.00
N THR A 180 -12.18 -12.41 -1.76
CA THR A 180 -13.01 -11.66 -2.70
C THR A 180 -12.60 -10.18 -2.68
N TYR A 181 -13.22 -9.36 -3.51
CA TYR A 181 -13.00 -7.91 -3.46
C TYR A 181 -13.39 -7.29 -2.11
N GLN A 182 -14.25 -7.94 -1.32
CA GLN A 182 -14.66 -7.47 0.03
C GLN A 182 -13.55 -7.62 1.08
N ASP A 183 -12.54 -8.42 0.79
CA ASP A 183 -11.39 -8.63 1.69
C ASP A 183 -10.23 -7.65 1.41
N LEU A 184 -10.45 -6.69 0.49
CA LEU A 184 -9.47 -5.65 0.14
C LEU A 184 -9.58 -4.48 1.12
N LEU A 185 -9.11 -4.68 2.34
CA LEU A 185 -9.24 -3.75 3.46
C LEU A 185 -7.93 -2.99 3.71
N PRO A 186 -7.98 -1.80 4.35
CA PRO A 186 -6.76 -1.07 4.75
C PRO A 186 -5.79 -1.95 5.55
N GLY A 187 -4.49 -1.80 5.29
CA GLY A 187 -3.42 -2.63 5.85
C GLY A 187 -3.11 -3.90 5.04
N THR A 188 -3.96 -4.27 4.09
CA THR A 188 -3.74 -5.45 3.24
C THR A 188 -2.69 -5.15 2.17
N ARG A 189 -1.67 -6.00 2.03
CA ARG A 189 -0.73 -5.96 0.91
C ARG A 189 -1.33 -6.64 -0.31
N VAL A 190 -1.21 -6.01 -1.46
CA VAL A 190 -1.79 -6.49 -2.71
C VAL A 190 -0.82 -6.34 -3.87
N LEU A 191 -0.97 -7.21 -4.87
CA LEU A 191 -0.37 -7.06 -6.18
C LEU A 191 -1.50 -6.95 -7.20
N VAL A 192 -1.59 -5.79 -7.89
CA VAL A 192 -2.72 -5.41 -8.73
C VAL A 192 -2.32 -5.35 -10.19
N TRP A 193 -2.90 -6.19 -11.03
CA TRP A 193 -2.82 -6.07 -12.49
C TRP A 193 -4.01 -5.30 -13.00
N THR A 194 -3.78 -4.44 -13.97
CA THR A 194 -4.84 -3.64 -14.59
C THR A 194 -5.06 -4.04 -16.04
N ASP A 195 -6.30 -3.90 -16.49
CA ASP A 195 -6.66 -3.99 -17.89
C ASP A 195 -6.23 -2.73 -18.68
N ASP A 196 -6.59 -2.70 -19.98
CA ASP A 196 -6.28 -1.56 -20.84
C ASP A 196 -7.04 -0.28 -20.46
N LYS A 197 -8.10 -0.40 -19.66
CA LYS A 197 -8.88 0.73 -19.12
C LYS A 197 -8.36 1.22 -17.78
N GLY A 198 -7.32 0.57 -17.22
CA GLY A 198 -6.77 0.89 -15.91
C GLY A 198 -7.59 0.34 -14.73
N GLN A 199 -8.59 -0.52 -14.99
CA GLN A 199 -9.34 -1.21 -13.95
C GLN A 199 -8.57 -2.45 -13.48
N ALA A 200 -8.69 -2.81 -12.20
CA ALA A 200 -8.07 -4.02 -11.70
C ALA A 200 -8.71 -5.27 -12.34
N SER A 201 -7.90 -6.03 -13.04
CA SER A 201 -8.30 -7.29 -13.68
C SER A 201 -7.99 -8.50 -12.82
N LYS A 202 -6.85 -8.44 -12.10
CA LYS A 202 -6.39 -9.47 -11.17
C LYS A 202 -5.75 -8.82 -9.96
N VAL A 203 -6.03 -9.36 -8.77
CA VAL A 203 -5.44 -8.94 -7.50
C VAL A 203 -4.97 -10.17 -6.74
N ILE A 204 -3.73 -10.19 -6.30
CA ILE A 204 -3.23 -11.15 -5.32
C ILE A 204 -3.21 -10.46 -3.96
N VAL A 205 -3.83 -11.11 -2.98
CA VAL A 205 -3.91 -10.65 -1.59
C VAL A 205 -2.88 -11.41 -0.77
N PHE A 206 -1.91 -10.70 -0.19
CA PHE A 206 -0.86 -11.32 0.62
C PHE A 206 -1.31 -11.49 2.07
N PRO A 207 -0.77 -12.50 2.77
CA PRO A 207 -1.01 -12.64 4.20
C PRO A 207 -0.58 -11.38 4.95
N TYR A 208 -1.37 -11.00 5.91
CA TYR A 208 -1.05 -9.92 6.85
C TYR A 208 -1.30 -10.42 8.26
N GLU A 209 -0.67 -9.78 9.22
CA GLU A 209 -0.88 -10.07 10.62
C GLU A 209 -2.23 -9.50 11.06
N TYR A 210 -3.16 -10.38 11.45
CA TYR A 210 -4.45 -9.95 11.98
C TYR A 210 -4.29 -9.44 13.41
N LYS A 211 -4.39 -8.14 13.60
CA LYS A 211 -4.31 -7.48 14.91
C LYS A 211 -5.68 -7.23 15.55
N GLY A 212 -6.75 -7.59 14.85
CA GLY A 212 -8.10 -7.43 15.35
C GLY A 212 -9.03 -6.67 14.43
N SER A 213 -10.22 -6.35 14.93
CA SER A 213 -11.25 -5.62 14.18
C SER A 213 -11.93 -4.55 15.03
N ILE A 214 -12.32 -3.47 14.36
CA ILE A 214 -13.24 -2.44 14.85
C ILE A 214 -14.51 -2.59 14.05
N SER A 215 -15.67 -2.69 14.68
CA SER A 215 -16.95 -2.80 13.98
C SER A 215 -18.07 -2.09 14.71
N LEU A 216 -19.14 -1.82 13.97
CA LEU A 216 -20.38 -1.26 14.48
C LEU A 216 -21.53 -2.23 14.22
N ASP A 217 -22.42 -2.37 15.17
CA ASP A 217 -23.68 -3.08 14.92
C ASP A 217 -24.75 -2.16 14.29
N GLY A 218 -25.85 -2.75 13.85
CA GLY A 218 -26.97 -2.01 13.26
C GLY A 218 -27.61 -0.94 14.20
N TYR A 219 -27.25 -0.92 15.48
CA TYR A 219 -27.66 0.11 16.45
C TYR A 219 -26.56 1.15 16.70
N GLY A 220 -25.44 1.03 15.99
CA GLY A 220 -24.30 1.94 16.13
C GLY A 220 -23.44 1.68 17.37
N ARG A 221 -23.53 0.53 18.01
CA ARG A 221 -22.62 0.18 19.12
C ARG A 221 -21.26 -0.22 18.57
N LEU A 222 -20.21 0.26 19.23
CA LEU A 222 -18.82 0.04 18.84
C LEU A 222 -18.29 -1.26 19.48
N TYR A 223 -17.63 -2.08 18.68
CA TYR A 223 -16.98 -3.31 19.09
C TYR A 223 -15.51 -3.32 18.66
N VAL A 224 -14.67 -3.86 19.52
CA VAL A 224 -13.28 -4.19 19.24
C VAL A 224 -13.09 -5.68 19.50
N ASN A 225 -12.64 -6.43 18.53
CA ASN A 225 -12.47 -7.90 18.63
C ASN A 225 -13.74 -8.61 19.15
N SER A 226 -14.91 -8.20 18.66
CA SER A 226 -16.24 -8.67 19.12
C SER A 226 -16.61 -8.29 20.56
N GLY A 227 -15.74 -7.62 21.30
CA GLY A 227 -16.05 -7.05 22.61
C GLY A 227 -16.69 -5.66 22.51
N ALA A 228 -17.80 -5.43 23.19
CA ALA A 228 -18.42 -4.11 23.20
C ALA A 228 -17.52 -3.09 23.90
N VAL A 229 -17.28 -1.95 23.25
CA VAL A 229 -16.49 -0.85 23.83
C VAL A 229 -17.39 0.01 24.69
N ALA A 230 -16.98 0.20 25.95
CA ALA A 230 -17.68 1.12 26.85
C ALA A 230 -17.40 2.57 26.42
N GLU A 231 -18.39 3.20 25.85
CA GLU A 231 -18.34 4.64 25.55
C GLU A 231 -19.03 5.44 26.67
N PRO A 232 -18.52 6.63 26.98
CA PRO A 232 -19.24 7.51 27.90
C PRO A 232 -20.66 7.76 27.38
N SER A 233 -21.69 7.43 28.14
CA SER A 233 -23.11 7.48 27.75
C SER A 233 -23.62 8.87 27.33
N THR A 234 -22.83 9.90 27.54
CA THR A 234 -23.13 11.30 27.23
C THR A 234 -22.57 11.79 25.92
N LEU A 235 -21.76 10.98 25.21
CA LEU A 235 -21.07 11.42 24.00
C LEU A 235 -21.72 10.79 22.76
N ARG A 236 -22.49 11.61 22.05
CA ARG A 236 -22.85 11.29 20.66
C ARG A 236 -21.55 11.34 19.85
N ARG A 237 -21.16 10.23 19.22
CA ARG A 237 -19.98 10.21 18.36
C ARG A 237 -20.10 11.28 17.27
N PRO A 238 -19.03 12.04 17.00
CA PRO A 238 -19.03 12.97 15.89
C PRO A 238 -19.26 12.23 14.58
N TYR A 239 -20.14 12.77 13.77
CA TYR A 239 -20.35 12.35 12.38
C TYR A 239 -20.19 13.61 11.54
N LYS A 240 -19.15 13.62 10.71
CA LYS A 240 -18.80 14.78 9.92
C LYS A 240 -18.42 14.32 8.51
N ASP A 241 -18.93 14.98 7.51
CA ASP A 241 -18.65 14.70 6.10
C ASP A 241 -18.85 13.22 5.73
N GLU A 242 -19.97 12.63 6.20
CA GLU A 242 -20.33 11.21 6.02
C GLU A 242 -19.34 10.22 6.66
N ARG A 243 -18.49 10.67 7.56
CA ARG A 243 -17.49 9.86 8.26
C ARG A 243 -17.82 9.69 9.72
N LEU A 244 -17.57 8.49 10.20
CA LEU A 244 -17.74 8.14 11.60
C LEU A 244 -16.43 8.31 12.33
N TYR A 245 -16.49 9.05 13.44
CA TYR A 245 -15.38 9.24 14.36
C TYR A 245 -15.56 8.37 15.60
N VAL A 246 -14.49 7.70 16.01
CA VAL A 246 -14.48 6.84 17.20
C VAL A 246 -13.46 7.34 18.23
N PRO A 247 -13.69 7.13 19.52
CA PRO A 247 -12.78 7.60 20.57
C PRO A 247 -11.48 6.80 20.57
N ILE A 248 -10.36 7.44 20.31
CA ILE A 248 -9.04 6.77 20.18
C ILE A 248 -8.72 5.93 21.39
N ARG A 249 -8.83 6.51 22.62
CA ARG A 249 -8.49 5.82 23.86
C ARG A 249 -9.33 4.57 24.07
N ALA A 250 -10.65 4.70 23.94
CA ALA A 250 -11.55 3.58 24.22
C ALA A 250 -11.31 2.40 23.25
N VAL A 251 -11.06 2.70 21.99
CA VAL A 251 -10.77 1.67 20.97
C VAL A 251 -9.40 1.06 21.20
N ALA A 252 -8.36 1.87 21.35
CA ALA A 252 -6.99 1.37 21.50
C ALA A 252 -6.83 0.55 22.79
N GLU A 253 -7.38 1.00 23.93
CA GLU A 253 -7.33 0.24 25.17
C GLU A 253 -8.12 -1.06 25.09
N ALA A 254 -9.28 -1.08 24.43
CA ALA A 254 -10.03 -2.31 24.17
C ALA A 254 -9.27 -3.28 23.25
N ALA A 255 -8.39 -2.78 22.41
CA ALA A 255 -7.50 -3.58 21.56
C ALA A 255 -6.20 -4.03 22.28
N GLY A 256 -5.99 -3.60 23.53
CA GLY A 256 -4.82 -4.00 24.34
C GLY A 256 -3.67 -2.99 24.33
N TYR A 257 -3.82 -1.85 23.66
CA TYR A 257 -2.81 -0.79 23.64
C TYR A 257 -2.93 0.12 24.85
N SER A 258 -1.85 0.81 25.21
CA SER A 258 -1.88 1.90 26.19
C SER A 258 -1.94 3.26 25.50
N VAL A 259 -2.70 4.20 26.10
CA VAL A 259 -2.92 5.54 25.52
C VAL A 259 -2.58 6.61 26.53
N SER A 260 -1.65 7.49 26.15
CA SER A 260 -1.31 8.69 26.89
C SER A 260 -1.71 9.94 26.11
N TRP A 261 -1.89 11.05 26.82
CA TRP A 261 -2.15 12.35 26.23
C TRP A 261 -1.21 13.38 26.84
N ASP A 262 -0.67 14.23 26.01
CA ASP A 262 0.18 15.34 26.36
C ASP A 262 -0.27 16.60 25.62
N LYS A 263 -0.08 17.78 26.25
CA LYS A 263 -0.53 19.05 25.67
C LYS A 263 0.26 19.42 24.40
N GLU A 264 1.52 19.07 24.34
CA GLU A 264 2.43 19.39 23.22
C GLU A 264 2.34 18.34 22.11
N PHE A 265 2.30 17.07 22.51
CA PHE A 265 2.40 15.94 21.58
C PHE A 265 1.07 15.26 21.23
N GLY A 266 -0.02 15.66 21.92
CA GLY A 266 -1.35 15.09 21.68
C GLY A 266 -1.51 13.67 22.20
N VAL A 267 -2.19 12.82 21.42
CA VAL A 267 -2.43 11.41 21.74
C VAL A 267 -1.26 10.56 21.30
N THR A 268 -0.73 9.74 22.20
CA THR A 268 0.28 8.71 21.88
C THR A 268 -0.27 7.34 22.24
N VAL A 269 -0.28 6.42 21.28
CA VAL A 269 -0.67 5.02 21.44
C VAL A 269 0.58 4.15 21.44
N LYS A 270 0.66 3.20 22.39
CA LYS A 270 1.81 2.33 22.59
C LYS A 270 1.40 0.86 22.72
N ASP A 271 2.24 -0.02 22.20
CA ASP A 271 2.18 -1.47 22.38
C ASP A 271 3.38 -1.92 23.21
N GLY A 272 3.14 -2.58 24.35
CA GLY A 272 4.21 -3.04 25.23
C GLY A 272 5.20 -1.94 25.69
N GLY A 273 4.84 -0.66 25.58
CA GLY A 273 5.69 0.49 25.90
C GLY A 273 6.32 1.16 24.68
N GLU A 274 6.33 0.53 23.52
CA GLU A 274 6.81 1.11 22.25
C GLU A 274 5.69 1.92 21.56
N MET A 275 6.06 3.06 20.98
CA MET A 275 5.11 3.92 20.28
C MET A 275 4.64 3.23 18.99
N VAL A 276 3.32 3.12 18.83
CA VAL A 276 2.67 2.68 17.58
C VAL A 276 2.43 3.90 16.71
N PHE A 277 1.76 4.91 17.25
CA PHE A 277 1.58 6.20 16.58
C PHE A 277 1.33 7.34 17.58
N GLN A 278 1.50 8.56 17.09
CA GLN A 278 1.21 9.80 17.78
C GLN A 278 0.45 10.75 16.86
N ILE A 279 -0.57 11.42 17.40
CA ILE A 279 -1.37 12.40 16.66
C ILE A 279 -1.52 13.67 17.50
N CYS A 280 -1.08 14.80 16.93
CA CYS A 280 -1.37 16.11 17.51
C CYS A 280 -2.82 16.53 17.20
N PRO A 281 -3.49 17.23 18.11
CA PRO A 281 -4.81 17.80 17.88
C PRO A 281 -4.84 18.69 16.63
N ASP A 282 -5.98 18.68 15.94
CA ASP A 282 -6.24 19.50 14.74
C ASP A 282 -5.27 19.29 13.57
N THR A 283 -4.55 18.15 13.56
CA THR A 283 -3.72 17.73 12.43
C THR A 283 -4.36 16.56 11.69
N ASP A 284 -4.04 16.46 10.42
CA ASP A 284 -4.36 15.34 9.54
C ASP A 284 -3.15 14.41 9.33
N LEU A 285 -2.21 14.43 10.29
CA LEU A 285 -0.97 13.68 10.21
C LEU A 285 -0.75 12.86 11.47
N ALA A 286 -0.54 11.56 11.32
CA ALA A 286 -0.05 10.66 12.35
C ALA A 286 1.46 10.44 12.18
N HIS A 287 2.17 10.36 13.29
CA HIS A 287 3.60 10.07 13.34
C HIS A 287 3.80 8.65 13.87
N GLY A 288 4.61 7.85 13.20
CA GLY A 288 5.02 6.53 13.65
C GLY A 288 6.28 6.58 14.53
N PRO A 289 6.82 5.40 14.89
CA PRO A 289 7.98 5.28 15.79
C PRO A 289 9.26 5.93 15.25
N ALA A 290 9.48 5.92 13.94
CA ALA A 290 10.61 6.60 13.33
C ALA A 290 10.24 8.03 12.91
N ALA A 291 11.19 8.95 12.97
CA ALA A 291 10.96 10.36 12.61
C ALA A 291 10.49 10.56 11.15
N ALA A 292 10.78 9.61 10.28
CA ALA A 292 10.32 9.59 8.89
C ALA A 292 8.92 8.99 8.71
N ASP A 293 8.42 8.24 9.70
CA ASP A 293 7.14 7.56 9.63
C ASP A 293 6.02 8.57 9.82
N ARG A 294 5.48 9.03 8.71
CA ARG A 294 4.36 9.97 8.69
C ARG A 294 3.26 9.40 7.83
N GLN A 295 2.07 9.38 8.37
CA GLN A 295 0.88 8.91 7.68
C GLN A 295 -0.17 10.00 7.65
N SER A 296 -0.64 10.35 6.46
CA SER A 296 -1.77 11.27 6.31
C SER A 296 -3.07 10.57 6.69
N LEU A 297 -3.85 11.26 7.46
CA LEU A 297 -5.20 10.87 7.84
C LEU A 297 -6.19 11.33 6.78
N SER A 298 -7.27 10.61 6.64
CA SER A 298 -8.36 10.98 5.73
C SER A 298 -9.10 12.25 6.19
N SER A 299 -8.96 12.58 7.47
CA SER A 299 -9.46 13.82 8.06
C SER A 299 -8.78 14.11 9.40
N PRO A 300 -8.69 15.40 9.82
CA PRO A 300 -8.09 15.77 11.07
C PRO A 300 -8.77 15.09 12.26
N CYS A 301 -8.02 14.76 13.30
CA CYS A 301 -8.59 14.31 14.55
C CYS A 301 -9.45 15.41 15.20
N LEU A 302 -10.48 15.01 15.92
CA LEU A 302 -11.42 15.92 16.57
C LEU A 302 -11.32 15.81 18.09
N ILE A 303 -11.43 16.93 18.80
CA ILE A 303 -11.60 16.95 20.24
C ILE A 303 -13.02 17.41 20.56
N ALA A 304 -13.76 16.57 21.27
CA ALA A 304 -15.10 16.90 21.75
C ALA A 304 -15.24 16.45 23.20
N ASN A 305 -15.66 17.37 24.07
CA ASN A 305 -15.87 17.12 25.51
C ASN A 305 -14.65 16.45 26.21
N GLY A 306 -13.43 16.84 25.82
CA GLY A 306 -12.20 16.30 26.41
C GLY A 306 -11.82 14.90 25.91
N VAL A 307 -12.50 14.38 24.89
CA VAL A 307 -12.18 13.11 24.22
C VAL A 307 -11.65 13.39 22.83
N THR A 308 -10.57 12.71 22.47
CA THR A 308 -10.00 12.77 21.12
C THR A 308 -10.57 11.65 20.26
N TYR A 309 -11.09 12.02 19.11
CA TYR A 309 -11.72 11.14 18.13
C TYR A 309 -10.91 11.12 16.83
N LEU A 310 -10.88 9.97 16.20
CA LEU A 310 -10.33 9.78 14.87
C LEU A 310 -11.38 9.11 13.97
N GLU A 311 -11.27 9.34 12.67
CA GLU A 311 -12.07 8.60 11.70
C GLU A 311 -11.80 7.09 11.88
N ALA A 312 -12.87 6.27 11.85
CA ALA A 312 -12.79 4.87 12.26
C ALA A 312 -11.86 4.02 11.39
N GLY A 313 -11.86 4.28 10.08
CA GLY A 313 -10.96 3.60 9.14
C GLY A 313 -9.51 3.99 9.35
N ASP A 314 -9.23 5.28 9.59
CA ASP A 314 -7.88 5.77 9.90
C ASP A 314 -7.34 5.14 11.19
N LEU A 315 -8.16 5.09 12.24
CA LEU A 315 -7.75 4.46 13.50
C LEU A 315 -7.49 2.96 13.33
N ALA A 316 -8.35 2.27 12.60
CA ALA A 316 -8.16 0.85 12.32
C ALA A 316 -6.84 0.62 11.57
N HIS A 317 -6.57 1.43 10.57
CA HIS A 317 -5.34 1.35 9.80
C HIS A 317 -4.08 1.58 10.66
N LEU A 318 -4.07 2.64 11.49
CA LEU A 318 -2.96 2.94 12.40
C LEU A 318 -2.70 1.82 13.42
N LEU A 319 -3.73 1.11 13.84
CA LEU A 319 -3.63 -0.04 14.75
C LEU A 319 -3.35 -1.36 14.02
N GLY A 320 -3.32 -1.38 12.68
CA GLY A 320 -3.23 -2.61 11.88
C GLY A 320 -4.44 -3.53 12.05
N MET A 321 -5.61 -2.95 12.27
CA MET A 321 -6.88 -3.65 12.50
C MET A 321 -7.83 -3.51 11.30
N PHE A 322 -8.85 -4.37 11.23
CA PHE A 322 -9.96 -4.19 10.31
C PHE A 322 -10.99 -3.20 10.80
N TYR A 323 -11.58 -2.47 9.87
CA TYR A 323 -12.80 -1.72 10.10
C TYR A 323 -13.94 -2.30 9.27
N GLY A 324 -15.00 -2.77 9.95
CA GLY A 324 -16.25 -3.22 9.34
C GLY A 324 -17.37 -2.28 9.79
N GLY A 325 -17.78 -1.39 8.90
CA GLY A 325 -18.88 -0.44 9.10
C GLY A 325 -19.96 -0.62 8.07
#